data_21e856239bc9e6f181cfd663c2d3bc78
#
_entry.id   21e856239bc9e6f181cfd663c2d3bc78
#
_cell.length_a   1.000
_cell.length_b   1.000
_cell.length_c   1.000
_cell.angle_alpha   90.00
_cell.angle_beta   90.00
_cell.angle_gamma   90.00
#
_symmetry.space_group_name_H-M   'P 1'
#
loop_
_entity.id
_entity.type
_entity.pdbx_description
1 polymer ?
#
loop_
_entity_poly.entity_id
_entity_poly.type
_entity_poly.pdbx_seq_one_letter_code
_entity_poly.pdbx_strand_id
1 'polypeptide(L)'
;MGMLTIIDTCRDDKEKMDDCLSKIDISARHLLSLVNDVLDMTKLERDTFELEHKPFNLDKVCAEAGEIVRFQAESMGLHVEEEHPDVHTVNLLGSELYLKKILLNLFSNCAKYNKPGGAIYTRQRELQRTDDTVTYEFFIRDTGIGMTQKFIDNHLFEAFVQGENAARSQYGGTGLGMSIVAQLIHKMKGTIKVESTVCEGSSFTVVLPFEIDHDPPAVETRFTQTGDLCGKRLLVVEDNELNMEIAEFMLKGAGAEVDSVFDGESAVKAYTDAAPGTYLAVLMDLMMPVMDGYAATRTIRESGRPDAKTIPIIAMSANAYAEDVQKCLDTGMNAHISKPLYKEFMLETIKRFV
;
A
#
# COMPACT_ATOMS: atom_id res chain seq x y z
N MET A 1 -23.94 -1.65 12.26
CA MET A 1 -24.98 -2.21 13.15
C MET A 1 -26.21 -2.65 12.35
N GLY A 2 -26.93 -1.80 11.60
CA GLY A 2 -28.14 -2.21 10.86
C GLY A 2 -27.99 -3.39 9.88
N MET A 3 -26.85 -3.49 9.17
CA MET A 3 -26.59 -4.60 8.24
C MET A 3 -26.38 -5.94 8.95
N LEU A 4 -25.77 -5.95 10.14
CA LEU A 4 -25.65 -7.17 10.95
C LEU A 4 -27.01 -7.68 11.40
N THR A 5 -27.92 -6.77 11.76
CA THR A 5 -29.31 -7.14 12.10
C THR A 5 -30.06 -7.72 10.90
N ILE A 6 -29.79 -7.21 9.68
CA ILE A 6 -30.39 -7.77 8.45
C ILE A 6 -29.82 -9.17 8.18
N ILE A 7 -28.54 -9.41 8.34
CA ILE A 7 -27.91 -10.74 8.19
C ILE A 7 -28.57 -11.73 9.14
N ASP A 8 -28.77 -11.36 10.41
CA ASP A 8 -29.40 -12.23 11.40
C ASP A 8 -30.86 -12.62 11.02
N THR A 9 -31.56 -11.73 10.32
CA THR A 9 -32.96 -11.98 9.88
C THR A 9 -33.07 -12.70 8.53
N CYS A 10 -32.00 -12.70 7.72
CA CYS A 10 -31.97 -13.26 6.36
C CYS A 10 -31.00 -14.42 6.20
N ARG A 11 -30.75 -15.22 7.24
CA ARG A 11 -29.78 -16.34 7.22
C ARG A 11 -30.01 -17.37 6.11
N ASP A 12 -31.23 -17.54 5.68
CA ASP A 12 -31.60 -18.49 4.62
C ASP A 12 -31.56 -17.88 3.19
N ASP A 13 -31.36 -16.56 3.07
CA ASP A 13 -31.25 -15.85 1.80
C ASP A 13 -29.77 -15.49 1.53
N LYS A 14 -29.06 -16.40 0.85
CA LYS A 14 -27.63 -16.27 0.57
C LYS A 14 -27.30 -15.02 -0.23
N GLU A 15 -28.14 -14.62 -1.19
CA GLU A 15 -27.88 -13.45 -2.04
C GLU A 15 -27.96 -12.15 -1.22
N LYS A 16 -28.94 -12.02 -0.33
CA LYS A 16 -29.02 -10.88 0.59
C LYS A 16 -27.91 -10.86 1.62
N MET A 17 -27.50 -12.02 2.10
CA MET A 17 -26.38 -12.13 3.04
C MET A 17 -25.08 -11.68 2.38
N ASP A 18 -24.79 -12.14 1.16
CA ASP A 18 -23.60 -11.75 0.39
C ASP A 18 -23.60 -10.24 0.07
N ASP A 19 -24.77 -9.65 -0.29
CA ASP A 19 -24.90 -8.20 -0.50
C ASP A 19 -24.64 -7.41 0.80
N CYS A 20 -25.16 -7.88 1.94
CA CYS A 20 -24.92 -7.23 3.23
C CYS A 20 -23.45 -7.32 3.66
N LEU A 21 -22.79 -8.47 3.48
CA LEU A 21 -21.38 -8.66 3.77
C LEU A 21 -20.51 -7.76 2.88
N SER A 22 -20.81 -7.67 1.59
CA SER A 22 -20.13 -6.76 0.66
C SER A 22 -20.25 -5.30 1.11
N LYS A 23 -21.43 -4.86 1.52
CA LYS A 23 -21.67 -3.50 2.03
C LYS A 23 -20.93 -3.22 3.34
N ILE A 24 -20.83 -4.23 4.22
CA ILE A 24 -20.03 -4.12 5.47
C ILE A 24 -18.54 -3.97 5.13
N ASP A 25 -18.01 -4.78 4.22
CA ASP A 25 -16.62 -4.72 3.79
C ASP A 25 -16.29 -3.35 3.19
N ILE A 26 -17.12 -2.85 2.26
CA ILE A 26 -16.97 -1.51 1.68
C ILE A 26 -16.95 -0.42 2.78
N SER A 27 -17.87 -0.53 3.76
CA SER A 27 -17.95 0.46 4.85
C SER A 27 -16.73 0.40 5.78
N ALA A 28 -16.24 -0.80 6.08
CA ALA A 28 -15.05 -1.01 6.91
C ALA A 28 -13.78 -0.48 6.22
N ARG A 29 -13.60 -0.76 4.93
CA ARG A 29 -12.48 -0.22 4.13
C ARG A 29 -12.52 1.31 4.06
N HIS A 30 -13.72 1.88 3.91
CA HIS A 30 -13.90 3.33 3.91
C HIS A 30 -13.51 3.96 5.26
N LEU A 31 -13.90 3.33 6.37
CA LEU A 31 -13.53 3.78 7.72
C LEU A 31 -12.01 3.71 7.95
N LEU A 32 -11.37 2.61 7.53
CA LEU A 32 -9.91 2.47 7.60
C LEU A 32 -9.19 3.54 6.78
N SER A 33 -9.65 3.82 5.56
CA SER A 33 -9.11 4.90 4.74
C SER A 33 -9.23 6.25 5.43
N LEU A 34 -10.40 6.56 6.02
CA LEU A 34 -10.61 7.80 6.80
C LEU A 34 -9.64 7.94 7.97
N VAL A 35 -9.47 6.88 8.75
CA VAL A 35 -8.54 6.88 9.91
C VAL A 35 -7.12 7.12 9.43
N ASN A 36 -6.68 6.43 8.40
CA ASN A 36 -5.33 6.60 7.85
C ASN A 36 -5.11 8.00 7.28
N ASP A 37 -6.10 8.54 6.55
CA ASP A 37 -6.02 9.90 6.00
C ASP A 37 -5.91 10.96 7.09
N VAL A 38 -6.67 10.83 8.20
CA VAL A 38 -6.58 11.73 9.37
C VAL A 38 -5.23 11.60 10.06
N LEU A 39 -4.71 10.38 10.23
CA LEU A 39 -3.39 10.15 10.81
C LEU A 39 -2.28 10.79 9.95
N ASP A 40 -2.37 10.66 8.65
CA ASP A 40 -1.41 11.26 7.73
C ASP A 40 -1.48 12.78 7.76
N MET A 41 -2.69 13.34 7.74
CA MET A 41 -2.88 14.78 7.83
C MET A 41 -2.30 15.35 9.13
N THR A 42 -2.58 14.72 10.28
CA THR A 42 -2.05 15.16 11.57
C THR A 42 -0.52 15.05 11.66
N LYS A 43 0.10 14.11 10.92
CA LYS A 43 1.56 14.00 10.81
C LYS A 43 2.14 15.09 9.93
N LEU A 44 1.53 15.32 8.76
CA LEU A 44 1.98 16.33 7.81
C LEU A 44 1.88 17.76 8.36
N GLU A 45 0.96 18.02 9.27
CA GLU A 45 0.81 19.31 9.97
C GLU A 45 1.90 19.59 11.03
N ARG A 46 2.65 18.58 11.46
CA ARG A 46 3.73 18.79 12.42
C ARG A 46 4.94 19.44 11.74
N ASP A 47 5.47 20.48 12.33
CA ASP A 47 6.68 21.16 11.85
C ASP A 47 7.92 20.25 11.90
N THR A 48 7.92 19.26 12.78
CA THR A 48 9.02 18.29 12.94
C THR A 48 8.93 17.10 11.97
N PHE A 49 7.91 17.07 11.10
CA PHE A 49 7.77 15.99 10.15
C PHE A 49 8.77 16.15 9.00
N GLU A 50 9.71 15.25 8.92
CA GLU A 50 10.68 15.14 7.83
C GLU A 50 10.26 14.05 6.86
N LEU A 51 10.39 14.33 5.56
CA LEU A 51 10.21 13.33 4.52
C LEU A 51 11.38 12.35 4.56
N GLU A 52 11.06 11.09 4.42
CA GLU A 52 12.07 10.06 4.22
C GLU A 52 12.92 10.38 3.00
N HIS A 53 14.24 10.25 3.15
CA HIS A 53 15.22 10.50 2.09
C HIS A 53 16.05 9.23 1.89
N LYS A 54 15.48 8.27 1.13
CA LYS A 54 16.06 6.96 0.89
C LYS A 54 16.20 6.68 -0.61
N PRO A 55 17.13 5.79 -0.99
CA PRO A 55 17.19 5.29 -2.36
C PRO A 55 15.91 4.60 -2.79
N PHE A 56 15.40 4.93 -3.97
CA PHE A 56 14.29 4.24 -4.60
C PHE A 56 14.42 4.24 -6.12
N ASN A 57 13.70 3.33 -6.77
CA ASN A 57 13.64 3.26 -8.22
C ASN A 57 12.29 3.79 -8.73
N LEU A 58 12.34 4.84 -9.56
CA LEU A 58 11.14 5.53 -10.06
C LEU A 58 10.26 4.61 -10.91
N ASP A 59 10.86 3.83 -11.81
CA ASP A 59 10.10 2.93 -12.70
C ASP A 59 9.31 1.91 -11.90
N LYS A 60 9.92 1.38 -10.83
CA LYS A 60 9.23 0.43 -9.94
C LYS A 60 8.02 1.06 -9.27
N VAL A 61 8.16 2.27 -8.71
CA VAL A 61 7.06 2.99 -8.05
C VAL A 61 5.92 3.26 -9.03
N CYS A 62 6.26 3.72 -10.22
CA CYS A 62 5.28 4.05 -11.25
C CYS A 62 4.60 2.79 -11.81
N ALA A 63 5.34 1.71 -12.04
CA ALA A 63 4.78 0.43 -12.47
C ALA A 63 3.79 -0.13 -11.43
N GLU A 64 4.18 -0.17 -10.15
CA GLU A 64 3.31 -0.64 -9.05
C GLU A 64 2.04 0.22 -8.91
N ALA A 65 2.16 1.56 -9.01
CA ALA A 65 1.00 2.44 -8.98
C ALA A 65 0.10 2.22 -10.21
N GLY A 66 0.69 2.07 -11.39
CA GLY A 66 -0.01 1.82 -12.66
C GLY A 66 -0.79 0.50 -12.65
N GLU A 67 -0.22 -0.59 -12.11
CA GLU A 67 -0.91 -1.88 -11.99
C GLU A 67 -2.16 -1.79 -11.11
N ILE A 68 -2.05 -1.14 -9.94
CA ILE A 68 -3.19 -0.94 -9.03
C ILE A 68 -4.31 -0.19 -9.73
N VAL A 69 -3.96 0.87 -10.45
CA VAL A 69 -4.93 1.71 -11.17
C VAL A 69 -5.57 0.97 -12.33
N ARG A 70 -4.78 0.24 -13.10
CA ARG A 70 -5.29 -0.55 -14.23
C ARG A 70 -6.34 -1.54 -13.75
N PHE A 71 -6.05 -2.28 -12.68
CA PHE A 71 -7.00 -3.21 -12.09
C PHE A 71 -8.29 -2.53 -11.63
N GLN A 72 -8.20 -1.37 -10.95
CA GLN A 72 -9.38 -0.59 -10.54
C GLN A 72 -10.17 -0.07 -11.75
N ALA A 73 -9.49 0.50 -12.74
CA ALA A 73 -10.11 1.04 -13.94
C ALA A 73 -10.85 -0.03 -14.73
N GLU A 74 -10.24 -1.20 -14.93
CA GLU A 74 -10.86 -2.35 -15.62
C GLU A 74 -12.12 -2.82 -14.90
N SER A 75 -12.11 -2.90 -13.56
CA SER A 75 -13.29 -3.28 -12.76
C SER A 75 -14.44 -2.28 -12.89
N MET A 76 -14.14 -1.03 -13.27
CA MET A 76 -15.12 0.04 -13.51
C MET A 76 -15.45 0.23 -15.00
N GLY A 77 -14.91 -0.60 -15.88
CA GLY A 77 -15.09 -0.51 -17.33
C GLY A 77 -14.43 0.70 -17.97
N LEU A 78 -13.31 1.18 -17.39
CA LEU A 78 -12.51 2.29 -17.89
C LEU A 78 -11.29 1.78 -18.67
N HIS A 79 -10.80 2.59 -19.62
CA HIS A 79 -9.58 2.33 -20.35
C HIS A 79 -8.41 3.10 -19.72
N VAL A 80 -7.24 2.48 -19.62
CA VAL A 80 -6.00 3.15 -19.18
C VAL A 80 -5.04 3.18 -20.35
N GLU A 81 -4.59 4.37 -20.72
CA GLU A 81 -3.60 4.60 -21.77
C GLU A 81 -2.35 5.22 -21.16
N GLU A 82 -1.24 4.54 -21.30
CA GLU A 82 0.07 5.01 -20.82
C GLU A 82 0.91 5.44 -22.02
N GLU A 83 1.31 6.71 -22.04
CA GLU A 83 2.31 7.19 -22.99
C GLU A 83 3.68 6.67 -22.55
N HIS A 84 4.51 6.21 -23.51
CA HIS A 84 5.85 5.73 -23.20
C HIS A 84 6.64 6.75 -22.38
N PRO A 85 7.19 6.36 -21.23
CA PRO A 85 7.89 7.30 -20.37
C PRO A 85 9.16 7.84 -21.06
N ASP A 86 9.32 9.15 -21.02
CA ASP A 86 10.56 9.83 -21.39
C ASP A 86 11.39 10.04 -20.11
N VAL A 87 11.96 8.95 -19.62
CA VAL A 87 12.66 8.87 -18.33
C VAL A 87 14.03 8.25 -18.55
N HIS A 88 15.09 8.94 -18.12
CA HIS A 88 16.47 8.49 -18.29
C HIS A 88 17.18 8.19 -16.96
N THR A 89 16.67 8.76 -15.86
CA THR A 89 17.28 8.64 -14.52
C THR A 89 16.26 8.04 -13.56
N VAL A 90 16.43 6.79 -13.22
CA VAL A 90 15.42 6.04 -12.43
C VAL A 90 15.81 5.82 -10.96
N ASN A 91 17.09 5.88 -10.63
CA ASN A 91 17.57 5.70 -9.25
C ASN A 91 17.66 7.06 -8.56
N LEU A 92 16.82 7.27 -7.58
CA LEU A 92 16.58 8.56 -6.94
C LEU A 92 16.69 8.43 -5.42
N LEU A 93 16.96 9.57 -4.76
CA LEU A 93 16.84 9.72 -3.32
C LEU A 93 15.56 10.51 -3.00
N GLY A 94 14.76 10.00 -2.07
CA GLY A 94 13.50 10.64 -1.67
C GLY A 94 12.58 9.68 -0.95
N SER A 95 11.29 9.98 -0.95
CA SER A 95 10.27 9.15 -0.32
C SER A 95 9.43 8.41 -1.36
N GLU A 96 9.75 7.14 -1.57
CA GLU A 96 8.96 6.21 -2.39
C GLU A 96 7.50 6.17 -1.95
N LEU A 97 7.28 6.05 -0.63
CA LEU A 97 5.95 5.95 -0.02
C LEU A 97 5.07 7.14 -0.38
N TYR A 98 5.60 8.38 -0.25
CA TYR A 98 4.79 9.57 -0.49
C TYR A 98 4.59 9.87 -1.97
N LEU A 99 5.56 9.56 -2.83
CA LEU A 99 5.36 9.59 -4.26
C LEU A 99 4.24 8.65 -4.68
N LYS A 100 4.30 7.40 -4.25
CA LYS A 100 3.26 6.39 -4.50
C LYS A 100 1.90 6.85 -3.98
N LYS A 101 1.85 7.46 -2.80
CA LYS A 101 0.60 8.00 -2.23
C LYS A 101 0.01 9.13 -3.06
N ILE A 102 0.83 10.06 -3.56
CA ILE A 102 0.39 11.12 -4.49
C ILE A 102 -0.24 10.51 -5.74
N LEU A 103 0.48 9.59 -6.39
CA LEU A 103 0.02 8.94 -7.61
C LEU A 103 -1.30 8.19 -7.40
N LEU A 104 -1.38 7.34 -6.36
CA LEU A 104 -2.59 6.56 -6.07
C LEU A 104 -3.81 7.43 -5.75
N ASN A 105 -3.64 8.55 -5.02
CA ASN A 105 -4.75 9.47 -4.76
C ASN A 105 -5.27 10.13 -6.05
N LEU A 106 -4.36 10.60 -6.92
CA LEU A 106 -4.75 11.20 -8.19
C LEU A 106 -5.44 10.19 -9.10
N PHE A 107 -4.88 9.02 -9.25
CA PHE A 107 -5.44 7.93 -10.04
C PHE A 107 -6.81 7.47 -9.53
N SER A 108 -6.93 7.24 -8.22
CA SER A 108 -8.20 6.85 -7.61
C SER A 108 -9.28 7.90 -7.87
N ASN A 109 -8.95 9.20 -7.83
CA ASN A 109 -9.87 10.26 -8.19
C ASN A 109 -10.25 10.21 -9.68
N CYS A 110 -9.29 10.02 -10.59
CA CYS A 110 -9.55 9.89 -12.03
C CYS A 110 -10.44 8.69 -12.36
N ALA A 111 -10.30 7.57 -11.66
CA ALA A 111 -11.17 6.41 -11.82
C ALA A 111 -12.57 6.66 -11.24
N LYS A 112 -12.64 7.17 -10.00
CA LYS A 112 -13.87 7.38 -9.25
C LYS A 112 -14.81 8.41 -9.87
N TYR A 113 -14.27 9.49 -10.42
CA TYR A 113 -15.05 10.58 -11.01
C TYR A 113 -15.11 10.50 -12.54
N ASN A 114 -14.79 9.35 -13.10
CA ASN A 114 -14.92 9.10 -14.53
C ASN A 114 -16.37 8.78 -14.92
N LYS A 115 -16.62 8.75 -16.21
CA LYS A 115 -17.88 8.28 -16.79
C LYS A 115 -17.75 6.84 -17.27
N PRO A 116 -18.83 6.05 -17.32
CA PRO A 116 -18.79 4.69 -17.87
C PRO A 116 -18.19 4.67 -19.28
N GLY A 117 -17.23 3.75 -19.53
CA GLY A 117 -16.50 3.67 -20.80
C GLY A 117 -15.51 4.81 -21.04
N GLY A 118 -15.20 5.61 -20.01
CA GLY A 118 -14.18 6.65 -20.10
C GLY A 118 -12.76 6.13 -20.07
N ALA A 119 -11.79 7.06 -20.10
CA ALA A 119 -10.37 6.75 -20.13
C ALA A 119 -9.56 7.54 -19.08
N ILE A 120 -8.41 6.98 -18.72
CA ILE A 120 -7.36 7.63 -17.92
C ILE A 120 -6.09 7.59 -18.76
N TYR A 121 -5.48 8.76 -18.94
CA TYR A 121 -4.22 8.94 -19.67
C TYR A 121 -3.12 9.28 -18.70
N THR A 122 -1.96 8.65 -18.82
CA THR A 122 -0.81 8.92 -17.97
C THR A 122 0.45 9.14 -18.79
N ARG A 123 1.29 10.06 -18.32
CA ARG A 123 2.58 10.35 -18.93
C ARG A 123 3.58 10.75 -17.87
N GLN A 124 4.82 10.32 -18.05
CA GLN A 124 5.95 10.73 -17.22
C GLN A 124 7.03 11.33 -18.09
N ARG A 125 7.61 12.44 -17.67
CA ARG A 125 8.69 13.09 -18.37
C ARG A 125 9.75 13.65 -17.44
N GLU A 126 11.02 13.49 -17.83
CA GLU A 126 12.15 14.19 -17.26
C GLU A 126 12.19 15.60 -17.86
N LEU A 127 11.97 16.64 -17.03
CA LEU A 127 11.93 18.04 -17.50
C LEU A 127 13.30 18.71 -17.49
N GLN A 128 14.05 18.47 -16.40
CA GLN A 128 15.33 19.11 -16.18
C GLN A 128 16.22 18.16 -15.38
N ARG A 129 17.49 18.14 -15.75
CA ARG A 129 18.51 17.35 -15.05
C ARG A 129 19.78 18.20 -14.84
N THR A 130 20.37 18.02 -13.67
CA THR A 130 21.73 18.44 -13.34
C THR A 130 22.58 17.22 -13.02
N ASP A 131 23.80 17.40 -12.57
CA ASP A 131 24.62 16.25 -12.13
C ASP A 131 24.00 15.55 -10.90
N ASP A 132 23.42 16.30 -9.95
CA ASP A 132 22.93 15.77 -8.67
C ASP A 132 21.41 15.73 -8.54
N THR A 133 20.65 16.41 -9.40
CA THR A 133 19.21 16.53 -9.28
C THR A 133 18.48 16.33 -10.60
N VAL A 134 17.27 15.83 -10.53
CA VAL A 134 16.38 15.67 -11.68
C VAL A 134 14.97 16.12 -11.30
N THR A 135 14.25 16.71 -12.24
CA THR A 135 12.85 17.14 -12.05
C THR A 135 11.96 16.37 -13.00
N TYR A 136 10.95 15.71 -12.45
CA TYR A 136 9.96 14.93 -13.19
C TYR A 136 8.61 15.62 -13.27
N GLU A 137 7.95 15.47 -14.42
CA GLU A 137 6.53 15.75 -14.63
C GLU A 137 5.75 14.43 -14.63
N PHE A 138 4.73 14.35 -13.79
CA PHE A 138 3.72 13.29 -13.81
C PHE A 138 2.41 13.93 -14.28
N PHE A 139 1.96 13.55 -15.47
CA PHE A 139 0.70 14.01 -16.05
C PHE A 139 -0.34 12.89 -15.98
N ILE A 140 -1.50 13.22 -15.41
CA ILE A 140 -2.63 12.28 -15.27
C ILE A 140 -3.87 13.02 -15.74
N ARG A 141 -4.63 12.43 -16.66
CA ARG A 141 -5.87 13.02 -17.20
C ARG A 141 -6.97 11.98 -17.22
N ASP A 142 -8.18 12.38 -16.86
CA ASP A 142 -9.40 11.60 -17.01
C ASP A 142 -10.36 12.25 -18.04
N THR A 143 -11.34 11.45 -18.49
CA THR A 143 -12.45 11.92 -19.35
C THR A 143 -13.76 12.03 -18.59
N GLY A 144 -13.70 12.25 -17.27
CA GLY A 144 -14.81 12.16 -16.35
C GLY A 144 -15.75 13.36 -16.34
N ILE A 145 -16.38 13.57 -15.18
CA ILE A 145 -17.39 14.61 -14.98
C ILE A 145 -16.81 16.04 -14.98
N GLY A 146 -15.51 16.17 -14.74
CA GLY A 146 -14.82 17.45 -14.62
C GLY A 146 -15.28 18.29 -13.42
N MET A 147 -14.65 19.45 -13.27
CA MET A 147 -14.85 20.38 -12.17
C MET A 147 -15.05 21.82 -12.69
N THR A 148 -15.78 22.64 -11.92
CA THR A 148 -15.88 24.07 -12.21
C THR A 148 -14.61 24.79 -11.75
N GLN A 149 -14.23 25.87 -12.43
CA GLN A 149 -13.06 26.68 -12.03
C GLN A 149 -13.20 27.20 -10.58
N LYS A 150 -14.41 27.61 -10.19
CA LYS A 150 -14.69 28.05 -8.81
C LYS A 150 -14.38 26.97 -7.77
N PHE A 151 -14.65 25.69 -8.07
CA PHE A 151 -14.34 24.58 -7.17
C PHE A 151 -12.83 24.35 -7.09
N ILE A 152 -12.13 24.41 -8.22
CA ILE A 152 -10.67 24.25 -8.28
C ILE A 152 -9.98 25.33 -7.46
N ASP A 153 -10.36 26.60 -7.65
CA ASP A 153 -9.69 27.74 -7.02
C ASP A 153 -9.91 27.82 -5.51
N ASN A 154 -11.08 27.38 -5.02
CA ASN A 154 -11.46 27.64 -3.63
C ASN A 154 -11.59 26.38 -2.77
N HIS A 155 -11.80 25.19 -3.37
CA HIS A 155 -12.24 24.04 -2.58
C HIS A 155 -11.50 22.74 -2.84
N LEU A 156 -10.82 22.58 -3.99
CA LEU A 156 -10.21 21.31 -4.40
C LEU A 156 -9.21 20.76 -3.37
N PHE A 157 -8.44 21.65 -2.76
CA PHE A 157 -7.39 21.31 -1.79
C PHE A 157 -7.79 21.55 -0.33
N GLU A 158 -9.03 21.94 -0.07
CA GLU A 158 -9.56 22.07 1.29
C GLU A 158 -9.89 20.69 1.86
N ALA A 159 -9.56 20.48 3.12
CA ALA A 159 -9.84 19.21 3.82
C ALA A 159 -11.36 19.05 4.03
N PHE A 160 -11.85 17.81 3.90
CA PHE A 160 -13.25 17.41 4.09
C PHE A 160 -14.25 18.01 3.10
N VAL A 161 -13.78 18.66 2.05
CA VAL A 161 -14.66 19.23 1.02
C VAL A 161 -14.83 18.27 -0.16
N GLN A 162 -16.05 18.17 -0.65
CA GLN A 162 -16.43 17.40 -1.82
C GLN A 162 -17.34 18.24 -2.73
N GLY A 163 -17.24 18.02 -4.06
CA GLY A 163 -18.05 18.75 -5.03
C GLY A 163 -19.57 18.55 -4.82
N GLU A 164 -20.36 19.59 -5.10
CA GLU A 164 -21.80 19.65 -4.85
C GLU A 164 -22.66 18.75 -5.76
N ASN A 165 -22.09 18.14 -6.79
CA ASN A 165 -22.82 17.34 -7.78
C ASN A 165 -23.29 15.99 -7.23
N ALA A 166 -24.33 15.41 -7.82
CA ALA A 166 -25.00 14.15 -7.46
C ALA A 166 -24.07 12.91 -7.26
N ALA A 167 -22.81 13.02 -7.65
CA ALA A 167 -21.75 12.05 -7.35
C ALA A 167 -21.48 11.87 -5.84
N ARG A 168 -21.87 12.81 -5.00
CA ARG A 168 -21.64 12.78 -3.54
C ARG A 168 -22.32 11.61 -2.84
N SER A 169 -23.44 11.12 -3.37
CA SER A 169 -24.17 9.96 -2.83
C SER A 169 -23.71 8.62 -3.42
N GLN A 170 -23.08 8.63 -4.59
CA GLN A 170 -22.76 7.42 -5.35
C GLN A 170 -21.30 6.96 -5.13
N TYR A 171 -20.37 7.90 -4.91
CA TYR A 171 -18.96 7.61 -4.72
C TYR A 171 -18.49 8.17 -3.38
N GLY A 172 -18.52 7.34 -2.33
CA GLY A 172 -17.99 7.67 -1.00
C GLY A 172 -16.52 8.18 -1.08
N GLY A 173 -16.12 9.10 -0.22
CA GLY A 173 -14.75 9.60 -0.14
C GLY A 173 -14.57 10.41 1.14
N THR A 174 -13.34 10.58 1.58
CA THR A 174 -12.99 11.29 2.81
C THR A 174 -13.01 12.82 2.61
N GLY A 175 -12.76 13.27 1.39
CA GLY A 175 -12.46 14.67 1.08
C GLY A 175 -11.08 15.12 1.55
N LEU A 176 -10.22 14.17 1.98
CA LEU A 176 -8.86 14.43 2.47
C LEU A 176 -7.78 14.18 1.40
N GLY A 177 -8.05 13.32 0.43
CA GLY A 177 -7.04 12.87 -0.52
C GLY A 177 -6.33 14.02 -1.26
N MET A 178 -7.06 15.03 -1.76
CA MET A 178 -6.46 16.16 -2.48
C MET A 178 -5.71 17.12 -1.56
N SER A 179 -6.16 17.34 -0.32
CA SER A 179 -5.44 18.14 0.66
C SER A 179 -4.13 17.48 1.07
N ILE A 180 -4.13 16.15 1.25
CA ILE A 180 -2.92 15.35 1.51
C ILE A 180 -1.95 15.45 0.31
N VAL A 181 -2.44 15.30 -0.92
CA VAL A 181 -1.63 15.46 -2.15
C VAL A 181 -0.94 16.82 -2.19
N ALA A 182 -1.68 17.90 -1.94
CA ALA A 182 -1.12 19.26 -1.97
C ALA A 182 -0.02 19.44 -0.90
N GLN A 183 -0.25 18.97 0.33
CA GLN A 183 0.72 19.05 1.42
C GLN A 183 1.98 18.22 1.12
N LEU A 184 1.84 17.00 0.60
CA LEU A 184 2.96 16.15 0.22
C LEU A 184 3.81 16.79 -0.88
N ILE A 185 3.16 17.28 -1.94
CA ILE A 185 3.83 17.98 -3.06
C ILE A 185 4.59 19.21 -2.54
N HIS A 186 3.96 19.99 -1.65
CA HIS A 186 4.62 21.15 -1.04
C HIS A 186 5.86 20.75 -0.21
N LYS A 187 5.74 19.72 0.62
CA LYS A 187 6.89 19.21 1.40
C LYS A 187 7.98 18.61 0.51
N MET A 188 7.63 18.01 -0.62
CA MET A 188 8.57 17.54 -1.64
C MET A 188 9.11 18.68 -2.53
N LYS A 189 8.82 19.96 -2.21
CA LYS A 189 9.26 21.15 -2.95
C LYS A 189 8.80 21.14 -4.41
N GLY A 190 7.69 20.47 -4.69
CA GLY A 190 7.10 20.37 -6.02
C GLY A 190 5.94 21.34 -6.24
N THR A 191 5.29 21.17 -7.36
CA THR A 191 4.09 21.94 -7.75
C THR A 191 3.03 21.03 -8.36
N ILE A 192 1.77 21.42 -8.20
CA ILE A 192 0.63 20.77 -8.88
C ILE A 192 -0.17 21.83 -9.63
N LYS A 193 -0.49 21.53 -10.89
CA LYS A 193 -1.41 22.31 -11.72
C LYS A 193 -2.62 21.43 -12.04
N VAL A 194 -3.82 22.01 -11.95
CA VAL A 194 -5.07 21.31 -12.27
C VAL A 194 -5.84 22.11 -13.32
N GLU A 195 -6.23 21.44 -14.40
CA GLU A 195 -7.09 21.97 -15.44
C GLU A 195 -8.28 21.04 -15.61
N SER A 196 -9.49 21.58 -15.63
CA SER A 196 -10.70 20.78 -15.74
C SER A 196 -11.82 21.57 -16.41
N THR A 197 -12.62 20.85 -17.19
CA THR A 197 -13.85 21.38 -17.80
C THR A 197 -14.99 20.42 -17.46
N VAL A 198 -16.11 20.99 -17.03
CA VAL A 198 -17.31 20.20 -16.68
C VAL A 198 -17.75 19.35 -17.89
N CYS A 199 -18.01 18.07 -17.66
CA CYS A 199 -18.36 17.05 -18.65
C CYS A 199 -17.25 16.65 -19.65
N GLU A 200 -16.05 17.21 -19.57
CA GLU A 200 -14.91 16.84 -20.43
C GLU A 200 -13.82 16.06 -19.69
N GLY A 201 -13.72 16.25 -18.36
CA GLY A 201 -12.75 15.59 -17.49
C GLY A 201 -11.79 16.55 -16.82
N SER A 202 -10.74 16.00 -16.20
CA SER A 202 -9.74 16.77 -15.46
C SER A 202 -8.34 16.31 -15.83
N SER A 203 -7.36 17.21 -15.73
CA SER A 203 -5.95 16.88 -15.85
C SER A 203 -5.16 17.44 -14.67
N PHE A 204 -4.24 16.64 -14.19
CA PHE A 204 -3.35 16.93 -13.08
C PHE A 204 -1.91 16.86 -13.59
N THR A 205 -1.16 17.93 -13.41
CA THR A 205 0.27 18.01 -13.75
C THR A 205 1.04 18.22 -12.45
N VAL A 206 1.76 17.21 -12.02
CA VAL A 206 2.60 17.25 -10.82
C VAL A 206 4.06 17.35 -11.25
N VAL A 207 4.80 18.30 -10.71
CA VAL A 207 6.23 18.47 -10.96
C VAL A 207 6.99 18.32 -9.65
N LEU A 208 7.90 17.36 -9.59
CA LEU A 208 8.66 17.02 -8.39
C LEU A 208 10.16 16.98 -8.69
N PRO A 209 10.98 17.69 -7.89
CA PRO A 209 12.43 17.55 -7.91
C PRO A 209 12.86 16.36 -7.03
N PHE A 210 13.88 15.64 -7.49
CA PHE A 210 14.55 14.56 -6.73
C PHE A 210 16.05 14.70 -6.82
N GLU A 211 16.76 14.20 -5.83
CA GLU A 211 18.21 13.99 -5.90
C GLU A 211 18.48 12.68 -6.63
N ILE A 212 19.56 12.64 -7.39
CA ILE A 212 19.99 11.45 -8.13
C ILE A 212 20.80 10.57 -7.19
N ASP A 213 20.47 9.29 -7.12
CA ASP A 213 21.27 8.30 -6.42
C ASP A 213 22.44 7.86 -7.32
N HIS A 214 23.64 8.29 -7.00
CA HIS A 214 24.87 7.96 -7.72
C HIS A 214 25.49 6.64 -7.31
N ASP A 215 25.07 6.06 -6.18
CA ASP A 215 25.55 4.77 -5.67
C ASP A 215 24.36 3.85 -5.36
N PRO A 216 23.51 3.59 -6.36
CA PRO A 216 22.33 2.76 -6.14
C PRO A 216 22.79 1.38 -5.66
N PRO A 217 22.18 0.83 -4.59
CA PRO A 217 22.48 -0.51 -4.15
C PRO A 217 22.31 -1.44 -5.36
N ALA A 218 23.31 -2.30 -5.59
CA ALA A 218 23.25 -3.27 -6.67
C ALA A 218 21.89 -3.95 -6.61
N VAL A 219 21.05 -3.71 -7.60
CA VAL A 219 19.74 -4.35 -7.70
C VAL A 219 20.06 -5.83 -7.86
N GLU A 220 20.04 -6.57 -6.75
CA GLU A 220 19.89 -8.01 -6.83
C GLU A 220 18.53 -8.25 -7.49
N THR A 221 18.53 -8.27 -8.80
CA THR A 221 17.45 -8.84 -9.61
C THR A 221 17.42 -10.34 -9.33
N ARG A 222 17.00 -10.69 -8.15
CA ARG A 222 16.46 -12.01 -7.89
C ARG A 222 15.08 -12.02 -8.53
N PHE A 223 15.05 -12.21 -9.84
CA PHE A 223 13.92 -12.86 -10.49
C PHE A 223 13.84 -14.26 -9.90
N THR A 224 13.29 -14.38 -8.72
CA THR A 224 12.94 -15.65 -8.17
C THR A 224 11.70 -16.11 -8.92
N GLN A 225 11.85 -17.27 -9.53
CA GLN A 225 10.79 -18.13 -9.99
C GLN A 225 9.60 -18.01 -9.04
N THR A 226 8.39 -17.98 -9.55
CA THR A 226 7.15 -18.06 -8.76
C THR A 226 7.16 -19.35 -7.95
N GLY A 227 7.72 -19.31 -6.74
CA GLY A 227 7.77 -20.45 -5.86
C GLY A 227 6.36 -20.89 -5.48
N ASP A 228 6.11 -22.20 -5.55
CA ASP A 228 4.87 -22.80 -5.09
C ASP A 228 4.93 -22.99 -3.57
N LEU A 229 3.89 -22.57 -2.84
CA LEU A 229 3.77 -22.78 -1.40
C LEU A 229 3.20 -24.15 -1.05
N CYS A 230 2.84 -24.97 -2.04
CA CYS A 230 2.25 -26.28 -1.84
C CYS A 230 3.17 -27.19 -1.01
N GLY A 231 2.67 -27.66 0.15
CA GLY A 231 3.41 -28.50 1.09
C GLY A 231 4.56 -27.79 1.83
N LYS A 232 4.73 -26.49 1.67
CA LYS A 232 5.69 -25.70 2.46
C LYS A 232 5.10 -25.33 3.81
N ARG A 233 5.91 -25.44 4.86
CA ARG A 233 5.48 -25.14 6.22
C ARG A 233 5.90 -23.75 6.65
N LEU A 234 4.96 -22.99 7.19
CA LEU A 234 5.13 -21.63 7.69
C LEU A 234 4.78 -21.58 9.19
N LEU A 235 5.54 -20.81 9.95
CA LEU A 235 5.19 -20.48 11.33
C LEU A 235 4.53 -19.10 11.35
N VAL A 236 3.29 -19.02 11.83
CA VAL A 236 2.53 -17.77 11.97
C VAL A 236 2.41 -17.43 13.45
N VAL A 237 2.78 -16.20 13.79
CA VAL A 237 2.79 -15.68 15.16
C VAL A 237 1.90 -14.45 15.22
N GLU A 238 0.79 -14.54 15.92
CA GLU A 238 -0.25 -13.51 15.98
C GLU A 238 -1.06 -13.70 17.26
N ASP A 239 -1.22 -12.65 18.07
CA ASP A 239 -1.93 -12.72 19.35
C ASP A 239 -3.45 -12.61 19.21
N ASN A 240 -3.94 -12.05 18.10
CA ASN A 240 -5.36 -11.90 17.83
C ASN A 240 -5.91 -13.10 17.05
N GLU A 241 -6.86 -13.84 17.66
CA GLU A 241 -7.46 -15.04 17.08
C GLU A 241 -8.05 -14.81 15.68
N LEU A 242 -8.73 -13.66 15.46
CA LEU A 242 -9.33 -13.33 14.17
C LEU A 242 -8.28 -13.11 13.09
N ASN A 243 -7.20 -12.38 13.42
CA ASN A 243 -6.09 -12.16 12.48
C ASN A 243 -5.40 -13.48 12.15
N MET A 244 -5.23 -14.35 13.16
CA MET A 244 -4.67 -15.68 12.98
C MET A 244 -5.52 -16.51 12.01
N GLU A 245 -6.84 -16.56 12.20
CA GLU A 245 -7.75 -17.27 11.29
C GLU A 245 -7.65 -16.75 9.86
N ILE A 246 -7.57 -15.41 9.67
CA ILE A 246 -7.41 -14.79 8.36
C ILE A 246 -6.10 -15.22 7.70
N ALA A 247 -4.98 -15.14 8.43
CA ALA A 247 -3.67 -15.53 7.92
C ALA A 247 -3.64 -17.02 7.54
N GLU A 248 -4.13 -17.88 8.41
CA GLU A 248 -4.24 -19.32 8.16
C GLU A 248 -5.09 -19.63 6.92
N PHE A 249 -6.27 -19.02 6.81
CA PHE A 249 -7.16 -19.21 5.66
C PHE A 249 -6.47 -18.84 4.34
N MET A 250 -5.78 -17.70 4.32
CA MET A 250 -5.06 -17.24 3.12
C MET A 250 -3.92 -18.17 2.74
N LEU A 251 -3.10 -18.59 3.71
CA LEU A 251 -1.93 -19.45 3.49
C LEU A 251 -2.31 -20.88 3.14
N LYS A 252 -3.24 -21.49 3.87
CA LYS A 252 -3.77 -22.82 3.58
C LYS A 252 -4.48 -22.83 2.22
N GLY A 253 -5.20 -21.78 1.87
CA GLY A 253 -5.81 -21.59 0.55
C GLY A 253 -4.79 -21.46 -0.61
N ALA A 254 -3.51 -21.19 -0.30
CA ALA A 254 -2.39 -21.21 -1.25
C ALA A 254 -1.58 -22.53 -1.21
N GLY A 255 -2.05 -23.54 -0.45
CA GLY A 255 -1.43 -24.86 -0.35
C GLY A 255 -0.34 -25.00 0.72
N ALA A 256 -0.10 -23.97 1.54
CA ALA A 256 0.89 -24.01 2.61
C ALA A 256 0.38 -24.82 3.82
N GLU A 257 1.31 -25.44 4.54
CA GLU A 257 1.08 -25.95 5.91
C GLU A 257 1.40 -24.82 6.90
N VAL A 258 0.55 -24.62 7.92
CA VAL A 258 0.67 -23.52 8.87
C VAL A 258 0.70 -24.06 10.28
N ASP A 259 1.75 -23.73 11.02
CA ASP A 259 1.83 -23.87 12.47
C ASP A 259 1.58 -22.49 13.09
N SER A 260 0.65 -22.39 14.03
CA SER A 260 0.17 -21.15 14.62
C SER A 260 0.51 -21.04 16.09
N VAL A 261 1.04 -19.90 16.52
CA VAL A 261 1.33 -19.60 17.93
C VAL A 261 0.93 -18.16 18.25
N PHE A 262 0.60 -17.87 19.52
CA PHE A 262 -0.08 -16.63 19.89
C PHE A 262 0.81 -15.61 20.63
N ASP A 263 2.11 -15.88 20.78
CA ASP A 263 3.07 -14.97 21.40
C ASP A 263 4.50 -15.28 20.95
N GLY A 264 5.42 -14.34 21.21
CA GLY A 264 6.81 -14.46 20.80
C GLY A 264 7.60 -15.57 21.52
N GLU A 265 7.27 -15.88 22.77
CA GLU A 265 7.94 -16.96 23.53
C GLU A 265 7.59 -18.33 22.95
N SER A 266 6.29 -18.53 22.66
CA SER A 266 5.79 -19.72 21.96
C SER A 266 6.40 -19.85 20.56
N ALA A 267 6.61 -18.72 19.85
CA ALA A 267 7.27 -18.71 18.54
C ALA A 267 8.72 -19.17 18.61
N VAL A 268 9.50 -18.65 19.57
CA VAL A 268 10.88 -19.09 19.81
C VAL A 268 10.93 -20.56 20.12
N LYS A 269 10.04 -21.03 20.99
CA LYS A 269 9.96 -22.45 21.35
C LYS A 269 9.60 -23.32 20.16
N ALA A 270 8.53 -23.00 19.42
CA ALA A 270 8.11 -23.76 18.24
C ALA A 270 9.24 -23.84 17.20
N TYR A 271 9.93 -22.72 16.97
CA TYR A 271 11.06 -22.67 16.07
C TYR A 271 12.23 -23.53 16.57
N THR A 272 12.61 -23.44 17.85
CA THR A 272 13.76 -24.17 18.40
C THR A 272 13.51 -25.69 18.55
N ASP A 273 12.29 -26.12 18.82
CA ASP A 273 11.91 -27.53 18.95
C ASP A 273 11.80 -28.22 17.57
N ALA A 274 11.54 -27.48 16.51
CA ALA A 274 11.47 -28.03 15.15
C ALA A 274 12.85 -28.38 14.59
N ALA A 275 12.94 -29.36 13.68
CA ALA A 275 14.18 -29.63 12.97
C ALA A 275 14.63 -28.46 12.10
N PRO A 276 15.94 -28.18 11.91
CA PRO A 276 16.40 -27.14 10.99
C PRO A 276 15.83 -27.34 9.57
N GLY A 277 15.35 -26.24 8.97
CA GLY A 277 14.73 -26.27 7.64
C GLY A 277 13.27 -26.75 7.62
N THR A 278 12.63 -26.96 8.78
CA THR A 278 11.20 -27.30 8.87
C THR A 278 10.33 -26.17 8.34
N TYR A 279 10.64 -24.92 8.72
CA TYR A 279 9.88 -23.75 8.30
C TYR A 279 10.53 -23.07 7.11
N LEU A 280 9.71 -22.74 6.11
CA LEU A 280 10.11 -21.93 4.98
C LEU A 280 10.33 -20.47 5.39
N ALA A 281 9.41 -19.94 6.20
CA ALA A 281 9.46 -18.60 6.75
C ALA A 281 8.66 -18.51 8.06
N VAL A 282 8.91 -17.45 8.82
CA VAL A 282 8.14 -17.05 10.01
C VAL A 282 7.43 -15.75 9.71
N LEU A 283 6.10 -15.71 9.83
CA LEU A 283 5.31 -14.48 9.81
C LEU A 283 5.12 -14.04 11.27
N MET A 284 5.63 -12.87 11.63
CA MET A 284 5.77 -12.42 13.01
C MET A 284 5.02 -11.12 13.26
N ASP A 285 3.98 -11.14 14.07
CA ASP A 285 3.42 -9.88 14.58
C ASP A 285 4.44 -9.16 15.47
N LEU A 286 4.46 -7.85 15.36
CA LEU A 286 5.38 -7.02 16.14
C LEU A 286 4.88 -6.73 17.55
N MET A 287 3.58 -6.56 17.72
CA MET A 287 2.96 -6.09 18.95
C MET A 287 2.16 -7.19 19.62
N MET A 288 2.85 -8.02 20.42
CA MET A 288 2.25 -9.14 21.13
C MET A 288 2.53 -9.07 22.63
N PRO A 289 1.65 -9.64 23.48
CA PRO A 289 1.93 -9.80 24.91
C PRO A 289 3.06 -10.80 25.16
N VAL A 290 3.57 -10.84 26.38
CA VAL A 290 4.64 -11.71 26.91
C VAL A 290 5.98 -11.41 26.26
N MET A 291 6.14 -11.63 24.95
CA MET A 291 7.34 -11.32 24.16
C MET A 291 6.91 -10.71 22.83
N ASP A 292 7.40 -9.51 22.55
CA ASP A 292 7.14 -8.83 21.27
C ASP A 292 7.91 -9.47 20.10
N GLY A 293 7.49 -9.18 18.86
CA GLY A 293 8.09 -9.77 17.67
C GLY A 293 9.57 -9.38 17.47
N TYR A 294 9.98 -8.21 17.96
CA TYR A 294 11.40 -7.80 17.90
C TYR A 294 12.27 -8.64 18.82
N ALA A 295 11.83 -8.87 20.06
CA ALA A 295 12.52 -9.72 21.02
C ALA A 295 12.57 -11.18 20.55
N ALA A 296 11.44 -11.71 20.04
CA ALA A 296 11.37 -13.04 19.48
C ALA A 296 12.34 -13.22 18.30
N THR A 297 12.39 -12.25 17.38
CA THR A 297 13.32 -12.28 16.24
C THR A 297 14.77 -12.30 16.68
N ARG A 298 15.19 -11.43 17.62
CA ARG A 298 16.55 -11.46 18.16
C ARG A 298 16.90 -12.80 18.77
N THR A 299 15.99 -13.34 19.58
CA THR A 299 16.18 -14.65 20.23
C THR A 299 16.33 -15.77 19.21
N ILE A 300 15.51 -15.77 18.14
CA ILE A 300 15.65 -16.74 17.04
C ILE A 300 17.02 -16.58 16.35
N ARG A 301 17.43 -15.36 16.02
CA ARG A 301 18.71 -15.07 15.37
C ARG A 301 19.92 -15.48 16.20
N GLU A 302 19.81 -15.41 17.52
CA GLU A 302 20.85 -15.75 18.50
C GLU A 302 20.79 -17.19 18.99
N SER A 303 19.80 -17.99 18.57
CA SER A 303 19.56 -19.36 19.06
C SER A 303 20.68 -20.38 18.76
N GLY A 304 21.67 -20.01 17.93
CA GLY A 304 22.79 -20.88 17.53
C GLY A 304 22.39 -22.00 16.55
N ARG A 305 21.15 -22.06 16.09
CA ARG A 305 20.72 -23.02 15.07
C ARG A 305 21.37 -22.76 13.71
N PRO A 306 21.61 -23.81 12.90
CA PRO A 306 22.23 -23.64 11.58
C PRO A 306 21.44 -22.71 10.63
N ASP A 307 20.10 -22.71 10.74
CA ASP A 307 19.18 -21.93 9.92
C ASP A 307 18.75 -20.59 10.57
N ALA A 308 19.19 -20.30 11.79
CA ALA A 308 18.77 -19.13 12.55
C ALA A 308 19.07 -17.77 11.84
N LYS A 309 20.16 -17.70 11.09
CA LYS A 309 20.56 -16.47 10.37
C LYS A 309 19.93 -16.35 8.98
N THR A 310 19.41 -17.46 8.43
CA THR A 310 18.95 -17.55 7.05
C THR A 310 17.45 -17.69 6.91
N ILE A 311 16.75 -18.22 7.94
CA ILE A 311 15.30 -18.32 7.88
C ILE A 311 14.65 -16.95 7.65
N PRO A 312 13.80 -16.80 6.65
CA PRO A 312 13.07 -15.56 6.45
C PRO A 312 12.12 -15.29 7.62
N ILE A 313 12.22 -14.12 8.23
CA ILE A 313 11.28 -13.62 9.24
C ILE A 313 10.63 -12.37 8.64
N ILE A 314 9.32 -12.43 8.46
CA ILE A 314 8.51 -11.40 7.83
C ILE A 314 7.65 -10.75 8.90
N ALA A 315 7.87 -9.46 9.15
CA ALA A 315 7.08 -8.70 10.10
C ALA A 315 5.63 -8.53 9.64
N MET A 316 4.68 -8.60 10.55
CA MET A 316 3.30 -8.16 10.35
C MET A 316 3.01 -7.02 11.33
N SER A 317 2.55 -5.85 10.87
CA SER A 317 2.22 -4.74 11.77
C SER A 317 1.06 -3.89 11.28
N ALA A 318 0.42 -3.18 12.22
CA ALA A 318 -0.62 -2.21 11.91
C ALA A 318 -0.09 -0.96 11.18
N ASN A 319 1.22 -0.68 11.27
CA ASN A 319 1.86 0.50 10.70
C ASN A 319 2.87 0.10 9.63
N ALA A 320 2.75 0.68 8.45
CA ALA A 320 3.70 0.53 7.34
C ALA A 320 4.68 1.73 7.25
N TYR A 321 4.99 2.37 8.40
CA TYR A 321 5.90 3.51 8.36
C TYR A 321 7.34 3.06 8.16
N ALA A 322 8.06 3.85 7.42
CA ALA A 322 9.45 3.57 7.08
C ALA A 322 10.36 3.38 8.31
N GLU A 323 10.10 4.09 9.42
CA GLU A 323 10.81 3.92 10.69
C GLU A 323 10.57 2.51 11.28
N ASP A 324 9.32 2.03 11.22
CA ASP A 324 8.97 0.70 11.71
C ASP A 324 9.57 -0.39 10.82
N VAL A 325 9.53 -0.21 9.50
CA VAL A 325 10.16 -1.12 8.53
C VAL A 325 11.67 -1.17 8.74
N GLN A 326 12.34 -0.02 8.90
CA GLN A 326 13.78 0.00 9.15
C GLN A 326 14.13 -0.70 10.46
N LYS A 327 13.38 -0.46 11.51
CA LYS A 327 13.56 -1.13 12.80
C LYS A 327 13.39 -2.66 12.70
N CYS A 328 12.47 -3.14 11.85
CA CYS A 328 12.33 -4.56 11.54
C CYS A 328 13.60 -5.12 10.90
N LEU A 329 14.12 -4.45 9.88
CA LEU A 329 15.34 -4.85 9.18
C LEU A 329 16.56 -4.83 10.12
N ASP A 330 16.72 -3.78 10.92
CA ASP A 330 17.81 -3.64 11.90
C ASP A 330 17.75 -4.72 12.99
N THR A 331 16.55 -5.23 13.28
CA THR A 331 16.34 -6.34 14.23
C THR A 331 16.68 -7.70 13.61
N GLY A 332 16.87 -7.77 12.30
CA GLY A 332 17.19 -9.00 11.56
C GLY A 332 15.99 -9.66 10.89
N MET A 333 14.87 -8.96 10.72
CA MET A 333 13.76 -9.40 9.87
C MET A 333 14.10 -9.16 8.39
N ASN A 334 13.42 -9.86 7.49
CA ASN A 334 13.74 -9.86 6.06
C ASN A 334 12.77 -9.06 5.21
N ALA A 335 11.53 -8.91 5.68
CA ALA A 335 10.48 -8.15 5.01
C ALA A 335 9.42 -7.70 6.01
N HIS A 336 8.49 -6.89 5.52
CA HIS A 336 7.38 -6.34 6.30
C HIS A 336 6.08 -6.42 5.50
N ILE A 337 4.98 -6.79 6.18
CA ILE A 337 3.62 -6.82 5.66
C ILE A 337 2.76 -5.95 6.58
N SER A 338 2.06 -4.99 6.00
CA SER A 338 1.11 -4.16 6.74
C SER A 338 -0.23 -4.88 6.96
N LYS A 339 -0.80 -4.72 8.14
CA LYS A 339 -2.19 -5.09 8.43
C LYS A 339 -3.13 -3.96 7.98
N PRO A 340 -4.33 -4.24 7.44
CA PRO A 340 -4.91 -5.58 7.30
C PRO A 340 -4.22 -6.42 6.23
N LEU A 341 -4.15 -7.75 6.47
CA LEU A 341 -3.50 -8.68 5.56
C LEU A 341 -4.29 -8.79 4.25
N TYR A 342 -3.60 -8.60 3.13
CA TYR A 342 -4.13 -8.86 1.78
C TYR A 342 -3.46 -10.08 1.19
N LYS A 343 -4.26 -11.04 0.70
CA LYS A 343 -3.80 -12.36 0.25
C LYS A 343 -2.69 -12.26 -0.79
N GLU A 344 -2.91 -11.48 -1.83
CA GLU A 344 -1.99 -11.33 -2.96
C GLU A 344 -0.65 -10.78 -2.48
N PHE A 345 -0.66 -9.69 -1.73
CA PHE A 345 0.54 -9.04 -1.20
C PHE A 345 1.32 -9.92 -0.22
N MET A 346 0.61 -10.63 0.67
CA MET A 346 1.22 -11.56 1.62
C MET A 346 1.91 -12.72 0.89
N LEU A 347 1.23 -13.34 -0.08
CA LEU A 347 1.77 -14.46 -0.85
C LEU A 347 2.95 -14.02 -1.72
N GLU A 348 2.88 -12.86 -2.35
CA GLU A 348 3.97 -12.29 -3.13
C GLU A 348 5.21 -12.04 -2.25
N THR A 349 5.00 -11.43 -1.06
CA THR A 349 6.10 -11.18 -0.13
C THR A 349 6.78 -12.47 0.32
N ILE A 350 6.02 -13.52 0.66
CA ILE A 350 6.58 -14.81 1.06
C ILE A 350 7.34 -15.46 -0.10
N LYS A 351 6.78 -15.43 -1.32
CA LYS A 351 7.37 -16.02 -2.52
C LYS A 351 8.74 -15.43 -2.91
N ARG A 352 9.08 -14.24 -2.45
CA ARG A 352 10.42 -13.65 -2.64
C ARG A 352 11.53 -14.42 -1.92
N PHE A 353 11.16 -15.29 -0.98
CA PHE A 353 12.09 -16.06 -0.15
C PHE A 353 12.02 -17.58 -0.37
N VAL A 354 11.27 -18.04 -1.39
CA VAL A 354 11.08 -19.47 -1.75
C VAL A 354 12.03 -19.93 -2.83
#